data_03b366c360fff2559dcebccca26d7628
#
_entry.id   03b366c360fff2559dcebccca26d7628
#
_cell.length_a   1.000
_cell.length_b   1.000
_cell.length_c   1.000
_cell.angle_alpha   90.00
_cell.angle_beta   90.00
_cell.angle_gamma   90.00
#
_symmetry.space_group_name_H-M   'P 1'
#
loop_
_entity.id
_entity.type
_entity.pdbx_description
1 polymer ?
#
loop_
_entity_poly.entity_id
_entity_poly.type
_entity_poly.pdbx_seq_one_letter_code
_entity_poly.pdbx_strand_id
1 'polypeptide(L)'
;VIDNYIGLKTLELLRTAKDNVEVIIFSDKVRNKDMLTKSILNDFVRDYLNINLKMKIAGKKYHDRYISIDHGTENEAFYLCGASSKDAGNKISSITKIEESAKDLYHTLFGEMLNNKNLRI
;
A
#
# COMPACT_ATOMS: atom_id res chain seq x y z
N VAL A 1 -2.37 0.36 1.50
CA VAL A 1 -2.01 0.17 0.09
C VAL A 1 -1.92 -1.32 -0.21
N ILE A 2 -2.52 -1.75 -1.29
CA ILE A 2 -2.42 -3.12 -1.81
C ILE A 2 -1.65 -3.07 -3.13
N ASP A 3 -0.46 -3.65 -3.15
CA ASP A 3 0.38 -3.70 -4.35
C ASP A 3 1.34 -4.89 -4.28
N ASN A 4 1.29 -5.76 -5.29
CA ASN A 4 2.17 -6.92 -5.37
C ASN A 4 3.56 -6.61 -5.93
N TYR A 5 3.80 -5.40 -6.41
CA TYR A 5 5.06 -4.98 -7.01
C TYR A 5 5.63 -3.76 -6.29
N ILE A 6 6.08 -3.99 -5.06
CA ILE A 6 6.65 -2.94 -4.22
C ILE A 6 8.16 -2.80 -4.40
N GLY A 7 8.67 -1.58 -4.33
CA GLY A 7 10.08 -1.27 -4.49
C GLY A 7 10.45 0.05 -3.84
N LEU A 8 11.64 0.55 -4.14
CA LEU A 8 12.11 1.84 -3.60
C LEU A 8 11.12 2.98 -3.92
N LYS A 9 10.55 3.00 -5.12
CA LYS A 9 9.58 4.02 -5.52
C LYS A 9 8.33 4.02 -4.64
N THR A 10 7.91 2.86 -4.18
CA THR A 10 6.79 2.74 -3.24
C THR A 10 7.07 3.55 -1.96
N LEU A 11 8.27 3.40 -1.40
CA LEU A 11 8.69 4.14 -0.21
C LEU A 11 8.83 5.64 -0.48
N GLU A 12 9.38 6.01 -1.64
CA GLU A 12 9.51 7.41 -2.01
C GLU A 12 8.17 8.13 -2.05
N LEU A 13 7.13 7.47 -2.51
CA LEU A 13 5.76 8.03 -2.50
C LEU A 13 5.23 8.25 -1.07
N LEU A 14 5.67 7.45 -0.11
CA LEU A 14 5.23 7.58 1.28
C LEU A 14 5.90 8.72 2.03
N ARG A 15 7.01 9.30 1.53
CA ARG A 15 7.72 10.41 2.20
C ARG A 15 6.85 11.62 2.47
N THR A 16 5.79 11.79 1.70
CA THR A 16 4.86 12.92 1.82
C THR A 16 3.71 12.64 2.78
N ALA A 17 3.65 11.46 3.38
CA ALA A 17 2.63 11.16 4.37
C ALA A 17 2.77 12.09 5.58
N LYS A 18 1.62 12.49 6.14
CA LYS A 18 1.59 13.34 7.33
C LYS A 18 2.18 12.60 8.53
N ASP A 19 2.68 13.37 9.51
CA ASP A 19 3.19 12.81 10.75
C ASP A 19 2.13 11.98 11.48
N ASN A 20 2.56 10.88 12.09
CA ASN A 20 1.73 9.98 12.89
C ASN A 20 0.62 9.25 12.10
N VAL A 21 0.70 9.21 10.77
CA VAL A 21 -0.16 8.37 9.95
C VAL A 21 0.38 6.95 9.97
N GLU A 22 -0.48 5.98 10.30
CA GLU A 22 -0.16 4.58 10.11
C GLU A 22 -0.34 4.22 8.63
N VAL A 23 0.71 3.68 8.02
CA VAL A 23 0.69 3.19 6.65
C VAL A 23 0.87 1.68 6.66
N ILE A 24 -0.07 0.96 6.05
CA ILE A 24 0.03 -0.49 5.90
C ILE A 24 0.12 -0.83 4.42
N ILE A 25 1.17 -1.53 4.04
CA ILE A 25 1.34 -2.08 2.69
C ILE A 25 1.02 -3.57 2.74
N PHE A 26 0.11 -3.99 1.88
CA PHE A 26 -0.23 -5.40 1.66
C PHE A 26 0.38 -5.86 0.34
N SER A 27 1.18 -6.90 0.39
CA SER A 27 1.84 -7.48 -0.78
C SER A 27 2.09 -8.97 -0.57
N ASP A 28 2.11 -9.74 -1.65
CA ASP A 28 2.46 -11.17 -1.62
C ASP A 28 3.84 -11.45 -2.21
N LYS A 29 4.42 -10.49 -2.92
CA LYS A 29 5.66 -10.71 -3.66
C LYS A 29 6.82 -9.92 -3.09
N VAL A 30 7.89 -10.63 -2.81
CA VAL A 30 9.16 -10.09 -2.30
C VAL A 30 10.34 -10.41 -3.20
N ARG A 31 10.12 -10.90 -4.42
CA ARG A 31 11.20 -11.45 -5.23
C ARG A 31 11.22 -10.92 -6.65
N ASN A 32 11.86 -9.80 -6.87
CA ASN A 32 12.41 -9.36 -8.15
C ASN A 32 13.56 -8.41 -7.85
N LYS A 33 14.52 -8.28 -8.75
CA LYS A 33 15.70 -7.42 -8.55
C LYS A 33 15.39 -5.93 -8.28
N ASP A 34 14.19 -5.48 -8.65
CA ASP A 34 13.74 -4.10 -8.45
C ASP A 34 12.86 -3.97 -7.20
N MET A 35 12.73 -5.02 -6.41
CA MET A 35 11.85 -5.03 -5.24
C MET A 35 12.54 -4.54 -3.98
N LEU A 36 11.70 -4.22 -3.03
CA LEU A 36 12.10 -3.79 -1.71
C LEU A 36 12.95 -4.84 -1.00
N THR A 37 14.16 -4.45 -0.62
CA THR A 37 15.05 -5.26 0.22
C THR A 37 14.92 -4.85 1.68
N LYS A 38 15.32 -5.75 2.58
CA LYS A 38 15.36 -5.45 4.03
C LYS A 38 16.22 -4.23 4.34
N SER A 39 17.35 -4.09 3.67
CA SER A 39 18.25 -2.94 3.85
C SER A 39 17.57 -1.62 3.49
N ILE A 40 16.92 -1.57 2.33
CA ILE A 40 16.18 -0.37 1.86
C ILE A 40 15.06 -0.03 2.84
N LEU A 41 14.31 -1.03 3.31
CA LEU A 41 13.24 -0.83 4.27
C LEU A 41 13.76 -0.28 5.60
N ASN A 42 14.83 -0.86 6.13
CA ASN A 42 15.45 -0.42 7.38
C ASN A 42 15.97 1.03 7.28
N ASP A 43 16.59 1.38 6.16
CA ASP A 43 17.07 2.74 5.92
C ASP A 43 15.90 3.74 5.90
N PHE A 44 14.81 3.39 5.24
CA PHE A 44 13.63 4.23 5.20
C PHE A 44 13.02 4.43 6.60
N VAL A 45 12.82 3.36 7.35
CA VAL A 45 12.25 3.44 8.70
C VAL A 45 13.13 4.27 9.63
N ARG A 46 14.44 4.15 9.52
CA ARG A 46 15.41 4.97 10.29
C ARG A 46 15.31 6.46 9.93
N ASP A 47 15.18 6.77 8.64
CA ASP A 47 15.24 8.15 8.15
C ASP A 47 13.89 8.87 8.26
N TYR A 48 12.78 8.13 8.33
CA TYR A 48 11.42 8.65 8.40
C TYR A 48 10.66 8.12 9.62
N LEU A 49 11.13 8.47 10.82
CA LEU A 49 10.53 8.05 12.10
C LEU A 49 9.10 8.57 12.31
N ASN A 50 8.69 9.60 11.59
CA ASN A 50 7.35 10.17 11.62
C ASN A 50 6.32 9.30 10.90
N ILE A 51 6.74 8.30 10.12
CA ILE A 51 5.86 7.40 9.37
C ILE A 51 5.84 6.04 10.07
N ASN A 52 4.67 5.65 10.55
CA ASN A 52 4.46 4.32 11.12
C ASN A 52 4.15 3.33 10.00
N LEU A 53 5.17 2.67 9.47
CA LEU A 53 5.05 1.74 8.35
C LEU A 53 4.95 0.30 8.84
N LYS A 54 3.91 -0.39 8.39
CA LYS A 54 3.72 -1.83 8.56
C LYS A 54 3.57 -2.51 7.21
N MET A 55 3.98 -3.76 7.12
CA MET A 55 3.86 -4.56 5.91
C MET A 55 3.22 -5.90 6.23
N LYS A 56 2.19 -6.25 5.48
CA LYS A 56 1.41 -7.48 5.69
C LYS A 56 1.23 -8.23 4.38
N ILE A 57 0.91 -9.51 4.49
CA ILE A 57 0.59 -10.38 3.36
C ILE A 57 -0.77 -9.98 2.82
N ALA A 58 -0.89 -9.85 1.49
CA ALA A 58 -2.16 -9.53 0.84
C ALA A 58 -3.11 -10.73 0.74
N GLY A 59 -2.59 -11.96 0.65
CA GLY A 59 -3.38 -13.19 0.64
C GLY A 59 -3.79 -13.71 -0.74
N LYS A 60 -3.11 -13.27 -1.80
CA LYS A 60 -3.27 -13.75 -3.19
C LYS A 60 -4.65 -13.55 -3.82
N LYS A 61 -5.49 -12.74 -3.21
CA LYS A 61 -6.87 -12.47 -3.70
C LYS A 61 -6.95 -11.27 -4.64
N TYR A 62 -5.90 -10.45 -4.70
CA TYR A 62 -5.94 -9.15 -5.36
C TYR A 62 -5.00 -9.14 -6.56
N HIS A 63 -5.56 -8.86 -7.73
CA HIS A 63 -4.81 -8.67 -8.98
C HIS A 63 -4.54 -7.18 -9.25
N ASP A 64 -5.45 -6.32 -8.85
CA ASP A 64 -5.36 -4.88 -9.02
C ASP A 64 -4.64 -4.22 -7.84
N ARG A 65 -4.29 -2.97 -8.00
CA ARG A 65 -3.65 -2.14 -6.98
C ARG A 65 -4.68 -1.19 -6.40
N TYR A 66 -4.71 -1.10 -5.08
CA TYR A 66 -5.66 -0.27 -4.37
C TYR A 66 -5.00 0.61 -3.33
N ILE A 67 -5.59 1.77 -3.11
CA ILE A 67 -5.26 2.63 -1.98
C ILE A 67 -6.54 2.82 -1.16
N SER A 68 -6.45 2.54 0.13
CA SER A 68 -7.49 2.90 1.11
C SER A 68 -6.97 4.05 1.96
N ILE A 69 -7.76 5.08 2.11
CA ILE A 69 -7.44 6.27 2.91
C ILE A 69 -8.46 6.39 4.03
N ASP A 70 -7.97 6.74 5.22
CA ASP A 70 -8.79 7.01 6.41
C ASP A 70 -9.78 5.88 6.74
N HIS A 71 -9.28 4.63 6.67
CA HIS A 71 -10.05 3.42 6.90
C HIS A 71 -10.78 3.46 8.25
N GLY A 72 -12.08 3.15 8.22
CA GLY A 72 -12.92 3.13 9.41
C GLY A 72 -13.38 4.49 9.91
N THR A 73 -13.10 5.57 9.20
CA THR A 73 -13.56 6.92 9.51
C THR A 73 -14.64 7.39 8.55
N GLU A 74 -15.28 8.51 8.86
CA GLU A 74 -16.27 9.14 7.96
C GLU A 74 -15.68 9.61 6.63
N ASN A 75 -14.35 9.82 6.58
CA ASN A 75 -13.62 10.27 5.40
C ASN A 75 -13.02 9.11 4.59
N GLU A 76 -13.37 7.89 4.91
CA GLU A 76 -12.86 6.70 4.23
C GLU A 76 -13.10 6.76 2.72
N ALA A 77 -12.05 6.48 1.95
CA ALA A 77 -12.11 6.45 0.50
C ALA A 77 -11.21 5.35 -0.06
N PHE A 78 -11.62 4.77 -1.17
CA PHE A 78 -10.90 3.71 -1.86
C PHE A 78 -10.61 4.12 -3.30
N TYR A 79 -9.42 3.78 -3.78
CA TYR A 79 -8.97 4.11 -5.12
C TYR A 79 -8.40 2.87 -5.80
N LEU A 80 -8.74 2.69 -7.06
CA LEU A 80 -8.14 1.70 -7.96
C LEU A 80 -7.01 2.39 -8.74
N CYS A 81 -5.83 1.78 -8.73
CA CYS A 81 -4.64 2.29 -9.40
C CYS A 81 -4.32 1.46 -10.64
N GLY A 82 -4.10 2.10 -11.78
CA GLY A 82 -3.79 1.44 -13.05
C GLY A 82 -2.37 0.90 -13.16
N ALA A 83 -1.45 1.35 -12.29
CA ALA A 83 -0.06 0.90 -12.27
C ALA A 83 0.42 0.63 -10.85
N SER A 84 1.43 -0.25 -10.71
CA SER A 84 2.11 -0.47 -9.45
C SER A 84 2.86 0.78 -8.99
N SER A 85 2.99 0.97 -7.69
CA SER A 85 3.71 2.09 -7.10
C SER A 85 5.19 2.15 -7.53
N LYS A 86 5.81 1.01 -7.81
CA LYS A 86 7.20 0.97 -8.30
C LYS A 86 7.37 1.61 -9.69
N ASP A 87 6.31 1.65 -10.48
CA ASP A 87 6.29 2.23 -11.83
C ASP A 87 5.74 3.66 -11.85
N ALA A 88 5.43 4.24 -10.71
CA ALA A 88 4.89 5.59 -10.62
C ALA A 88 5.81 6.62 -11.28
N GLY A 89 5.25 7.40 -12.20
CA GLY A 89 5.99 8.39 -12.98
C GLY A 89 6.72 7.84 -14.20
N ASN A 90 6.82 6.52 -14.37
CA ASN A 90 7.50 5.89 -15.51
C ASN A 90 6.53 5.40 -16.58
N LYS A 91 5.27 5.18 -16.23
CA LYS A 91 4.23 4.72 -17.14
C LYS A 91 2.99 5.60 -17.01
N ILE A 92 2.28 5.75 -18.11
CA ILE A 92 0.98 6.42 -18.13
C ILE A 92 -0.01 5.50 -17.39
N SER A 93 -0.64 6.01 -16.37
CA SER A 93 -1.64 5.27 -15.60
C SER A 93 -2.71 6.22 -15.07
N SER A 94 -3.79 5.66 -14.56
CA SER A 94 -4.89 6.40 -13.96
C SER A 94 -5.16 5.92 -12.53
N ILE A 95 -5.72 6.80 -11.72
CA ILE A 95 -6.24 6.47 -10.39
C ILE A 95 -7.73 6.81 -10.42
N THR A 96 -8.57 5.84 -10.09
CA THR A 96 -10.02 6.00 -10.10
C THR A 96 -10.56 5.83 -8.69
N LYS A 97 -11.33 6.81 -8.21
CA LYS A 97 -12.03 6.69 -6.94
C LYS A 97 -13.19 5.69 -7.08
N ILE A 98 -13.28 4.75 -6.14
CA ILE A 98 -14.36 3.77 -6.09
C ILE A 98 -15.65 4.46 -5.65
N GLU A 99 -16.75 4.12 -6.31
CA GLU A 99 -18.06 4.71 -6.07
C GLU A 99 -18.57 4.45 -4.65
N GLU A 100 -19.31 5.40 -4.10
CA GLU A 100 -19.91 5.29 -2.76
C GLU A 100 -20.77 4.03 -2.60
N SER A 101 -21.46 3.59 -3.65
CA SER A 101 -22.29 2.37 -3.63
C SER A 101 -21.48 1.08 -3.37
N ALA A 102 -20.20 1.07 -3.69
CA ALA A 102 -19.30 -0.08 -3.48
C ALA A 102 -18.46 0.05 -2.21
N LYS A 103 -18.53 1.16 -1.51
CA LYS A 103 -17.65 1.48 -0.37
C LYS A 103 -17.73 0.45 0.76
N ASP A 104 -18.92 -0.02 1.11
CA ASP A 104 -19.10 -0.99 2.20
C ASP A 104 -18.45 -2.34 1.88
N LEU A 105 -18.51 -2.77 0.62
CA LEU A 105 -17.84 -3.99 0.18
C LEU A 105 -16.32 -3.89 0.38
N TYR A 106 -15.71 -2.80 -0.08
CA TYR A 106 -14.27 -2.59 0.04
C TYR A 106 -13.83 -2.38 1.48
N HIS A 107 -14.64 -1.70 2.28
CA HIS A 107 -14.40 -1.57 3.72
C HIS A 107 -14.30 -2.93 4.39
N THR A 108 -15.23 -3.84 4.13
CA THR A 108 -15.24 -5.19 4.68
C THR A 108 -14.03 -6.00 4.22
N LEU A 109 -13.74 -6.01 2.91
CA LEU A 109 -12.63 -6.75 2.34
C LEU A 109 -11.28 -6.29 2.90
N PHE A 110 -11.05 -4.99 2.97
CA PHE A 110 -9.79 -4.45 3.45
C PHE A 110 -9.67 -4.51 4.98
N GLY A 111 -10.78 -4.41 5.68
CA GLY A 111 -10.82 -4.62 7.13
C GLY A 111 -10.39 -6.02 7.54
N GLU A 112 -10.79 -7.04 6.78
CA GLU A 112 -10.36 -8.43 7.00
C GLU A 112 -8.84 -8.59 6.83
N MET A 113 -8.24 -7.88 5.89
CA MET A 113 -6.80 -7.94 5.64
C MET A 113 -5.95 -7.41 6.80
N LEU A 114 -6.50 -6.57 7.66
CA LEU A 114 -5.80 -6.05 8.85
C LEU A 114 -5.36 -7.17 9.79
N ASN A 115 -6.00 -8.32 9.73
CA ASN A 115 -5.66 -9.51 10.52
C ASN A 115 -4.61 -10.40 9.85
N ASN A 116 -4.17 -10.08 8.65
CA ASN A 116 -3.18 -10.86 7.93
C ASN A 116 -1.82 -10.80 8.62
N LYS A 117 -1.02 -11.86 8.40
CA LYS A 117 0.34 -11.95 8.94
C LYS A 117 1.25 -10.89 8.35
N ASN A 118 2.28 -10.53 9.10
CA ASN A 118 3.33 -9.65 8.62
C ASN A 118 4.05 -10.26 7.43
N LEU A 119 4.39 -9.41 6.47
CA LEU A 119 5.22 -9.78 5.33
C LEU A 119 6.68 -9.85 5.79
N ARG A 120 7.36 -10.92 5.46
CA ARG A 120 8.80 -11.07 5.70
C ARG A 120 9.57 -10.67 4.44
N ILE A 121 10.48 -9.74 4.64
CA ILE A 121 11.37 -9.25 3.59
C ILE A 121 12.78 -9.68 3.87
#